data_8d4a7a538aa74a9816eca55ff0c1d1fe
#
_entry.id   8d4a7a538aa74a9816eca55ff0c1d1fe
#
_cell.length_a   1.000
_cell.length_b   1.000
_cell.length_c   1.000
_cell.angle_alpha   90.00
_cell.angle_beta   90.00
_cell.angle_gamma   90.00
#
_symmetry.space_group_name_H-M   'P 1'
#
loop_
_entity.id
_entity.type
_entity.pdbx_description
1 polymer ?
#
loop_
_entity_poly.entity_id
_entity_poly.type
_entity_poly.pdbx_seq_one_letter_code
_entity_poly.pdbx_strand_id
1 'polypeptide(L)'
;VEIPFTEENRTGNVYAMYIPDFNLKEYEYNFLINGKVYTDPCAYRILGRERFGAEVGTNPHKVRGGFLKKEVFDWENDKNPAIPYHEMILYKLHVRGYTKANRTITGTKGTFQALEEMIPYWKELGINTIELMPAYEFMESGTCKNSESEKMVSEKHTQGRVNFWGYMYGYYFAPKRSYCATDDPEKEFKTFIKKLHQAGIACIMEMYFSRECNPVTALRALQFWKLYYHVDGFHVLGEGVSAKLLMHDGVLSDTRPVSYTHLRAHET
;
A
#
# COMPACT_ATOMS: atom_id res chain seq x y z
N VAL A 1 -23.35 4.03 -13.36
CA VAL A 1 -23.29 4.03 -14.84
C VAL A 1 -22.43 2.87 -15.28
N GLU A 2 -22.88 2.06 -16.24
CA GLU A 2 -22.07 1.04 -16.89
C GLU A 2 -21.56 1.56 -18.22
N ILE A 3 -20.28 1.44 -18.48
CA ILE A 3 -19.63 1.84 -19.73
C ILE A 3 -19.03 0.58 -20.35
N PRO A 4 -19.64 0.04 -21.44
CA PRO A 4 -19.17 -1.20 -22.03
C PRO A 4 -17.91 -1.00 -22.85
N PHE A 5 -16.94 -1.89 -22.69
CA PHE A 5 -15.86 -2.07 -23.66
C PHE A 5 -16.38 -2.88 -24.84
N THR A 6 -16.20 -2.35 -26.05
CA THR A 6 -16.53 -3.02 -27.31
C THR A 6 -15.26 -3.59 -27.96
N GLU A 7 -15.39 -4.36 -29.04
CA GLU A 7 -14.25 -4.84 -29.80
C GLU A 7 -13.40 -3.70 -30.40
N GLU A 8 -13.99 -2.52 -30.63
CA GLU A 8 -13.27 -1.32 -31.08
C GLU A 8 -12.30 -0.79 -30.01
N ASN A 9 -12.55 -1.07 -28.73
CA ASN A 9 -11.68 -0.69 -27.62
C ASN A 9 -10.55 -1.70 -27.37
N ARG A 10 -10.44 -2.76 -28.21
CA ARG A 10 -9.52 -3.86 -28.00
C ARG A 10 -8.30 -3.81 -28.90
N THR A 11 -7.13 -3.99 -28.31
CA THR A 11 -5.88 -4.21 -29.02
C THR A 11 -5.19 -5.43 -28.44
N GLY A 12 -5.21 -6.55 -29.16
CA GLY A 12 -4.72 -7.83 -28.65
C GLY A 12 -5.54 -8.32 -27.45
N ASN A 13 -4.92 -8.43 -26.29
CA ASN A 13 -5.57 -8.79 -25.02
C ASN A 13 -5.84 -7.59 -24.10
N VAL A 14 -5.67 -6.38 -24.61
CA VAL A 14 -5.85 -5.14 -23.82
C VAL A 14 -7.08 -4.41 -24.32
N TYR A 15 -7.94 -4.02 -23.38
CA TYR A 15 -9.04 -3.10 -23.61
C TYR A 15 -8.66 -1.73 -23.08
N ALA A 16 -8.83 -0.68 -23.89
CA ALA A 16 -8.57 0.69 -23.50
C ALA A 16 -9.64 1.62 -24.06
N MET A 17 -10.07 2.59 -23.23
CA MET A 17 -11.09 3.57 -23.61
C MET A 17 -10.68 4.94 -23.09
N TYR A 18 -10.86 5.96 -23.93
CA TYR A 18 -10.77 7.34 -23.52
C TYR A 18 -12.18 7.87 -23.24
N ILE A 19 -12.38 8.42 -22.05
CA ILE A 19 -13.64 9.03 -21.64
C ILE A 19 -13.41 10.54 -21.50
N PRO A 20 -13.93 11.38 -22.43
CA PRO A 20 -13.76 12.81 -22.34
C PRO A 20 -14.53 13.38 -21.15
N ASP A 21 -14.07 14.52 -20.63
CA ASP A 21 -14.70 15.29 -19.55
C ASP A 21 -15.03 14.50 -18.28
N PHE A 22 -14.27 13.41 -18.05
CA PHE A 22 -14.48 12.53 -16.91
C PHE A 22 -13.92 13.15 -15.62
N ASN A 23 -14.78 13.37 -14.63
CA ASN A 23 -14.37 13.91 -13.34
C ASN A 23 -13.84 12.80 -12.40
N LEU A 24 -12.52 12.64 -12.34
CA LEU A 24 -11.86 11.64 -11.52
C LEU A 24 -12.15 11.73 -10.01
N LYS A 25 -12.68 12.87 -9.52
CA LYS A 25 -13.01 13.07 -8.10
C LYS A 25 -14.40 12.53 -7.73
N GLU A 26 -15.29 12.47 -8.70
CA GLU A 26 -16.71 12.11 -8.47
C GLU A 26 -16.98 10.63 -8.69
N TYR A 27 -16.10 9.94 -9.42
CA TYR A 27 -16.34 8.57 -9.82
C TYR A 27 -15.42 7.58 -9.11
N GLU A 28 -16.02 6.45 -8.77
CA GLU A 28 -15.39 5.24 -8.28
C GLU A 28 -15.78 4.10 -9.22
N TYR A 29 -14.96 3.09 -9.35
CA TYR A 29 -15.19 2.06 -10.35
C TYR A 29 -14.96 0.63 -9.85
N ASN A 30 -15.62 -0.30 -10.50
CA ASN A 30 -15.30 -1.71 -10.55
C ASN A 30 -15.30 -2.16 -12.01
N PHE A 31 -14.63 -3.25 -12.29
CA PHE A 31 -14.78 -3.96 -13.56
C PHE A 31 -15.90 -4.99 -13.46
N LEU A 32 -16.74 -5.06 -14.49
CA LEU A 32 -17.74 -6.11 -14.66
C LEU A 32 -17.27 -7.02 -15.81
N ILE A 33 -16.89 -8.26 -15.48
CA ILE A 33 -16.38 -9.23 -16.44
C ILE A 33 -17.24 -10.47 -16.36
N ASN A 34 -17.91 -10.83 -17.48
CA ASN A 34 -18.82 -11.98 -17.53
C ASN A 34 -19.85 -12.01 -16.40
N GLY A 35 -20.44 -10.85 -16.08
CA GLY A 35 -21.44 -10.71 -15.02
C GLY A 35 -20.90 -10.76 -13.58
N LYS A 36 -19.57 -10.81 -13.40
CA LYS A 36 -18.91 -10.81 -12.10
C LYS A 36 -18.21 -9.50 -11.86
N VAL A 37 -18.28 -9.00 -10.61
CA VAL A 37 -17.65 -7.74 -10.20
C VAL A 37 -16.24 -7.97 -9.71
N TYR A 38 -15.31 -7.17 -10.22
CA TYR A 38 -13.90 -7.17 -9.84
C TYR A 38 -13.46 -5.77 -9.41
N THR A 39 -12.81 -5.68 -8.28
CA THR A 39 -12.07 -4.48 -7.90
C THR A 39 -10.71 -4.50 -8.58
N ASP A 40 -10.30 -3.39 -9.15
CA ASP A 40 -9.00 -3.29 -9.83
C ASP A 40 -7.84 -3.55 -8.85
N PRO A 41 -7.03 -4.59 -9.06
CA PRO A 41 -5.88 -4.87 -8.20
C PRO A 41 -4.78 -3.82 -8.29
N CYS A 42 -4.80 -3.00 -9.35
CA CYS A 42 -3.85 -1.92 -9.58
C CYS A 42 -4.44 -0.53 -9.23
N ALA A 43 -5.61 -0.46 -8.60
CA ALA A 43 -6.20 0.80 -8.18
C ALA A 43 -5.30 1.54 -7.18
N TYR A 44 -5.14 2.84 -7.40
CA TYR A 44 -4.32 3.71 -6.54
C TYR A 44 -5.04 4.18 -5.27
N ARG A 45 -6.34 4.05 -5.25
CA ARG A 45 -7.20 4.30 -4.08
C ARG A 45 -8.21 3.17 -3.96
N ILE A 46 -8.45 2.72 -2.73
CA ILE A 46 -9.48 1.74 -2.42
C ILE A 46 -10.48 2.38 -1.47
N LEU A 47 -11.76 2.25 -1.81
CA LEU A 47 -12.89 2.78 -1.05
C LEU A 47 -13.74 1.62 -0.53
N GLY A 48 -14.52 1.88 0.53
CA GLY A 48 -15.36 0.88 1.17
C GLY A 48 -14.65 0.07 2.24
N ARG A 49 -13.42 0.46 2.64
CA ARG A 49 -12.61 -0.20 3.67
C ARG A 49 -12.09 0.79 4.74
N GLU A 50 -12.91 1.77 5.08
CA GLU A 50 -12.55 2.86 5.99
C GLU A 50 -12.35 2.38 7.43
N ARG A 51 -13.05 1.29 7.83
CA ARG A 51 -13.02 0.78 9.19
C ARG A 51 -12.25 -0.54 9.28
N PHE A 52 -11.15 -0.52 10.03
CA PHE A 52 -10.32 -1.72 10.27
C PHE A 52 -11.11 -2.87 10.88
N GLY A 53 -10.98 -4.06 10.28
CA GLY A 53 -11.64 -5.29 10.74
C GLY A 53 -13.14 -5.34 10.48
N ALA A 54 -13.71 -4.36 9.76
CA ALA A 54 -15.12 -4.40 9.40
C ALA A 54 -15.40 -5.50 8.36
N GLU A 55 -16.51 -6.18 8.51
CA GLU A 55 -17.01 -7.12 7.50
C GLU A 55 -17.36 -6.39 6.21
N VAL A 56 -17.01 -6.98 5.08
CA VAL A 56 -17.27 -6.39 3.77
C VAL A 56 -18.74 -6.55 3.38
N GLY A 57 -19.45 -7.53 3.95
CA GLY A 57 -20.86 -7.81 3.67
C GLY A 57 -21.06 -8.53 2.33
N THR A 58 -22.28 -8.44 1.77
CA THR A 58 -22.66 -9.19 0.54
C THR A 58 -22.72 -8.33 -0.72
N ASN A 59 -22.56 -7.01 -0.61
CA ASN A 59 -22.58 -6.11 -1.76
C ASN A 59 -21.25 -6.19 -2.53
N PRO A 60 -21.22 -6.73 -3.76
CA PRO A 60 -20.00 -6.89 -4.54
C PRO A 60 -19.35 -5.55 -4.95
N HIS A 61 -20.14 -4.47 -4.95
CA HIS A 61 -19.67 -3.11 -5.25
C HIS A 61 -19.27 -2.32 -4.00
N LYS A 62 -19.17 -2.94 -2.82
CA LYS A 62 -18.77 -2.23 -1.61
C LYS A 62 -17.33 -1.77 -1.67
N VAL A 63 -16.42 -2.63 -2.16
CA VAL A 63 -15.02 -2.28 -2.38
C VAL A 63 -14.85 -1.81 -3.82
N ARG A 64 -14.33 -0.61 -3.99
CA ARG A 64 -14.23 0.05 -5.29
C ARG A 64 -12.85 0.65 -5.48
N GLY A 65 -12.40 0.70 -6.72
CA GLY A 65 -11.22 1.46 -7.12
C GLY A 65 -11.53 2.95 -7.24
N GLY A 66 -10.57 3.77 -6.91
CA GLY A 66 -10.59 5.21 -7.18
C GLY A 66 -9.37 5.63 -7.98
N PHE A 67 -9.47 6.77 -8.63
CA PHE A 67 -8.43 7.33 -9.48
C PHE A 67 -7.42 8.15 -8.66
N LEU A 68 -6.20 8.31 -9.19
CA LEU A 68 -5.24 9.27 -8.66
C LEU A 68 -5.81 10.69 -8.80
N LYS A 69 -5.57 11.50 -7.79
CA LYS A 69 -5.91 12.91 -7.86
C LYS A 69 -4.95 13.64 -8.80
N LYS A 70 -5.48 14.56 -9.61
CA LYS A 70 -4.65 15.43 -10.47
C LYS A 70 -3.89 16.50 -9.68
N GLU A 71 -4.22 16.70 -8.41
CA GLU A 71 -3.57 17.69 -7.56
C GLU A 71 -2.13 17.28 -7.28
N VAL A 72 -1.21 18.16 -7.61
CA VAL A 72 0.20 17.96 -7.31
C VAL A 72 0.40 18.18 -5.82
N PHE A 73 0.90 17.16 -5.12
CA PHE A 73 1.30 17.30 -3.72
C PHE A 73 2.58 18.15 -3.65
N ASP A 74 2.57 19.17 -2.82
CA ASP A 74 3.74 20.01 -2.61
C ASP A 74 4.73 19.34 -1.67
N TRP A 75 5.75 18.74 -2.27
CA TRP A 75 6.86 18.13 -1.53
C TRP A 75 7.86 19.15 -0.98
N GLU A 76 7.76 20.45 -1.40
CA GLU A 76 8.74 21.49 -1.06
C GLU A 76 10.18 21.07 -1.44
N ASN A 77 11.08 21.07 -0.48
CA ASN A 77 12.47 20.62 -0.63
C ASN A 77 12.69 19.22 -0.07
N ASP A 78 11.68 18.33 -0.18
CA ASP A 78 11.76 16.97 0.34
C ASP A 78 12.97 16.21 -0.23
N LYS A 79 13.72 15.57 0.65
CA LYS A 79 14.90 14.76 0.30
C LYS A 79 14.97 13.56 1.21
N ASN A 80 15.31 12.42 0.59
CA ASN A 80 15.69 11.22 1.33
C ASN A 80 16.81 11.58 2.33
N PRO A 81 16.69 11.25 3.62
CA PRO A 81 17.74 11.49 4.64
C PRO A 81 19.07 10.81 4.34
N ALA A 82 19.12 9.86 3.42
CA ALA A 82 20.33 9.17 2.93
C ALA A 82 21.22 8.59 4.04
N ILE A 83 20.63 8.05 5.10
CA ILE A 83 21.31 7.53 6.29
C ILE A 83 22.22 6.34 5.90
N PRO A 84 23.53 6.35 6.20
CA PRO A 84 24.42 5.21 5.92
C PRO A 84 23.95 3.93 6.63
N TYR A 85 24.16 2.77 6.02
CA TYR A 85 23.69 1.48 6.56
C TYR A 85 24.22 1.20 7.99
N HIS A 86 25.47 1.54 8.26
CA HIS A 86 26.12 1.33 9.56
C HIS A 86 25.69 2.33 10.65
N GLU A 87 24.99 3.39 10.27
CA GLU A 87 24.41 4.39 11.18
C GLU A 87 22.90 4.21 11.39
N MET A 88 22.31 3.22 10.70
CA MET A 88 20.86 3.01 10.74
C MET A 88 20.44 2.46 12.10
N ILE A 89 19.56 3.19 12.79
CA ILE A 89 18.84 2.75 13.99
C ILE A 89 17.39 2.59 13.59
N LEU A 90 17.03 1.35 13.27
CA LEU A 90 15.74 0.99 12.70
C LEU A 90 14.74 0.65 13.80
N TYR A 91 13.54 1.23 13.71
CA TYR A 91 12.42 0.93 14.58
C TYR A 91 11.22 0.43 13.77
N LYS A 92 10.91 -0.85 13.92
CA LYS A 92 9.77 -1.49 13.24
C LYS A 92 8.49 -1.29 14.01
N LEU A 93 7.43 -0.89 13.32
CA LEU A 93 6.13 -0.67 13.94
C LEU A 93 4.94 -0.99 13.01
N HIS A 94 3.82 -1.33 13.64
CA HIS A 94 2.54 -1.47 12.99
C HIS A 94 1.75 -0.17 13.16
N VAL A 95 1.30 0.47 12.07
CA VAL A 95 0.66 1.79 12.07
C VAL A 95 -0.45 1.88 13.12
N ARG A 96 -1.41 0.95 13.05
CA ARG A 96 -2.54 0.94 13.98
C ARG A 96 -2.12 0.50 15.38
N GLY A 97 -1.35 -0.57 15.51
CA GLY A 97 -0.97 -1.16 16.80
C GLY A 97 -0.18 -0.21 17.68
N TYR A 98 0.70 0.57 17.07
CA TYR A 98 1.60 1.47 17.78
C TYR A 98 0.89 2.62 18.48
N THR A 99 -0.13 3.20 17.86
CA THR A 99 -0.81 4.39 18.38
C THR A 99 -2.17 4.14 19.00
N LYS A 100 -2.84 2.99 18.70
CA LYS A 100 -4.25 2.77 19.07
C LYS A 100 -4.49 2.80 20.58
N ALA A 101 -3.60 2.20 21.36
CA ALA A 101 -3.69 2.20 22.83
C ALA A 101 -2.86 3.31 23.50
N ASN A 102 -2.09 4.09 22.73
CA ASN A 102 -1.23 5.14 23.26
C ASN A 102 -2.08 6.29 23.81
N ARG A 103 -1.88 6.63 25.09
CA ARG A 103 -2.64 7.66 25.78
C ARG A 103 -2.15 9.09 25.48
N THR A 104 -0.92 9.24 24.99
CA THR A 104 -0.33 10.56 24.68
C THR A 104 -0.80 11.10 23.33
N ILE A 105 -1.30 10.24 22.45
CA ILE A 105 -1.81 10.66 21.13
C ILE A 105 -3.12 11.41 21.29
N THR A 106 -3.19 12.61 20.71
CA THR A 106 -4.33 13.51 20.74
C THR A 106 -5.24 13.38 19.52
N GLY A 107 -4.66 13.06 18.36
CA GLY A 107 -5.36 12.89 17.10
C GLY A 107 -6.06 11.53 16.94
N THR A 108 -6.43 11.19 15.71
CA THR A 108 -7.12 9.95 15.39
C THR A 108 -6.18 8.75 15.50
N LYS A 109 -6.30 8.01 16.60
CA LYS A 109 -5.42 6.88 16.93
C LYS A 109 -5.51 5.74 15.90
N GLY A 110 -4.38 5.14 15.59
CA GLY A 110 -4.26 4.03 14.65
C GLY A 110 -4.11 4.47 13.20
N THR A 111 -3.66 5.69 12.97
CA THR A 111 -3.52 6.32 11.66
C THR A 111 -2.10 6.84 11.40
N PHE A 112 -1.79 7.17 10.15
CA PHE A 112 -0.54 7.83 9.78
C PHE A 112 -0.40 9.19 10.46
N GLN A 113 -1.50 9.95 10.56
CA GLN A 113 -1.51 11.22 11.28
C GLN A 113 -1.12 11.05 12.78
N ALA A 114 -1.57 9.99 13.43
CA ALA A 114 -1.17 9.71 14.80
C ALA A 114 0.31 9.34 14.95
N LEU A 115 0.92 8.75 13.92
CA LEU A 115 2.36 8.48 13.89
C LEU A 115 3.19 9.78 13.83
N GLU A 116 2.67 10.83 13.20
CA GLU A 116 3.36 12.12 13.15
C GLU A 116 3.61 12.70 14.55
N GLU A 117 2.68 12.49 15.49
CA GLU A 117 2.83 12.92 16.89
C GLU A 117 3.97 12.18 17.62
N MET A 118 4.44 11.05 17.09
CA MET A 118 5.51 10.26 17.68
C MET A 118 6.91 10.64 17.17
N ILE A 119 7.01 11.48 16.15
CA ILE A 119 8.30 11.89 15.57
C ILE A 119 9.27 12.49 16.61
N PRO A 120 8.84 13.39 17.51
CA PRO A 120 9.74 13.93 18.55
C PRO A 120 10.29 12.84 19.48
N TYR A 121 9.45 11.88 19.87
CA TYR A 121 9.86 10.75 20.70
C TYR A 121 10.89 9.84 20.00
N TRP A 122 10.71 9.56 18.71
CA TRP A 122 11.68 8.78 17.95
C TRP A 122 13.04 9.48 17.83
N LYS A 123 13.02 10.80 17.68
CA LYS A 123 14.26 11.60 17.68
C LYS A 123 14.97 11.56 19.04
N GLU A 124 14.23 11.66 20.13
CA GLU A 124 14.77 11.55 21.49
C GLU A 124 15.43 10.18 21.73
N LEU A 125 14.84 9.11 21.18
CA LEU A 125 15.41 7.76 21.25
C LEU A 125 16.62 7.56 20.31
N GLY A 126 16.94 8.52 19.45
CA GLY A 126 17.99 8.39 18.44
C GLY A 126 17.60 7.53 17.23
N ILE A 127 16.32 7.22 17.05
CA ILE A 127 15.83 6.47 15.89
C ILE A 127 15.91 7.35 14.65
N ASN A 128 16.50 6.83 13.59
CA ASN A 128 16.66 7.54 12.32
C ASN A 128 16.00 6.80 11.14
N THR A 129 15.43 5.62 11.36
CA THR A 129 14.74 4.86 10.33
C THR A 129 13.51 4.18 10.92
N ILE A 130 12.34 4.42 10.33
CA ILE A 130 11.10 3.73 10.67
C ILE A 130 10.83 2.65 9.62
N GLU A 131 10.55 1.42 10.08
CA GLU A 131 10.05 0.34 9.25
C GLU A 131 8.56 0.14 9.51
N LEU A 132 7.73 0.47 8.53
CA LEU A 132 6.31 0.22 8.59
C LEU A 132 6.00 -1.22 8.21
N MET A 133 5.35 -1.96 9.09
CA MET A 133 4.67 -3.20 8.71
C MET A 133 3.65 -2.90 7.61
N PRO A 134 3.11 -3.90 6.87
CA PRO A 134 2.30 -3.64 5.68
C PRO A 134 1.33 -2.48 5.82
N ALA A 135 1.53 -1.44 5.04
CA ALA A 135 0.75 -0.20 5.04
C ALA A 135 0.01 0.06 3.72
N TYR A 136 0.14 -0.86 2.74
CA TYR A 136 -0.72 -0.91 1.56
C TYR A 136 -2.10 -1.49 1.91
N GLU A 137 -3.10 -1.34 1.06
CA GLU A 137 -4.46 -1.82 1.30
C GLU A 137 -4.52 -3.35 1.20
N PHE A 138 -4.44 -4.03 2.32
CA PHE A 138 -4.61 -5.48 2.44
C PHE A 138 -5.98 -5.84 3.02
N MET A 139 -6.38 -7.10 2.89
CA MET A 139 -7.66 -7.59 3.39
C MET A 139 -7.55 -8.02 4.85
N GLU A 140 -8.33 -7.40 5.74
CA GLU A 140 -8.30 -7.65 7.19
C GLU A 140 -9.28 -8.72 7.63
N SER A 141 -10.44 -8.74 7.06
CA SER A 141 -11.54 -9.65 7.40
C SER A 141 -12.10 -10.29 6.14
N GLY A 142 -12.84 -11.38 6.36
CA GLY A 142 -13.38 -12.21 5.31
C GLY A 142 -14.11 -11.48 4.20
N THR A 143 -14.26 -12.16 3.14
CA THR A 143 -14.67 -11.74 1.81
C THR A 143 -16.08 -11.24 1.71
N CYS A 144 -16.28 -10.35 0.79
CA CYS A 144 -17.54 -10.24 0.08
C CYS A 144 -17.73 -11.52 -0.76
N LYS A 145 -18.63 -12.41 -0.34
CA LYS A 145 -18.89 -13.68 -1.04
C LYS A 145 -19.27 -13.50 -2.53
N ASN A 146 -19.60 -12.29 -2.93
CA ASN A 146 -20.05 -11.94 -4.28
C ASN A 146 -18.98 -11.20 -5.11
N SER A 147 -17.80 -10.92 -4.55
CA SER A 147 -16.68 -10.33 -5.30
C SER A 147 -15.64 -11.40 -5.63
N GLU A 148 -15.38 -11.63 -6.91
CA GLU A 148 -14.42 -12.65 -7.35
C GLU A 148 -12.98 -12.28 -6.95
N SER A 149 -12.61 -11.00 -6.99
CA SER A 149 -11.29 -10.53 -6.54
C SER A 149 -11.02 -10.89 -5.08
N GLU A 150 -12.05 -10.86 -4.26
CA GLU A 150 -11.93 -11.11 -2.82
C GLU A 150 -12.05 -12.59 -2.48
N LYS A 151 -12.81 -13.39 -3.24
CA LYS A 151 -12.89 -14.84 -3.05
C LYS A 151 -11.54 -15.53 -3.22
N MET A 152 -10.77 -15.12 -4.24
CA MET A 152 -9.45 -15.71 -4.50
C MET A 152 -8.48 -15.59 -3.33
N VAL A 153 -8.66 -14.57 -2.49
CA VAL A 153 -7.72 -14.24 -1.40
C VAL A 153 -8.17 -14.82 -0.06
N SER A 154 -9.47 -14.90 0.22
CA SER A 154 -9.95 -15.11 1.58
C SER A 154 -10.16 -16.56 1.99
N GLU A 155 -10.45 -17.44 1.06
CA GLU A 155 -10.80 -18.84 1.42
C GLU A 155 -9.66 -19.57 2.14
N LYS A 156 -8.43 -19.12 1.95
CA LYS A 156 -7.23 -19.76 2.51
C LYS A 156 -6.68 -19.12 3.79
N HIS A 157 -7.00 -17.87 4.13
CA HIS A 157 -6.16 -17.11 5.07
C HIS A 157 -6.83 -16.55 6.32
N THR A 158 -8.12 -16.28 6.35
CA THR A 158 -8.72 -15.61 7.53
C THR A 158 -9.46 -16.52 8.51
N GLN A 159 -10.02 -17.64 8.09
CA GLN A 159 -10.77 -18.57 8.98
C GLN A 159 -11.62 -17.87 10.06
N GLY A 160 -12.28 -16.76 9.71
CA GLY A 160 -13.06 -15.96 10.65
C GLY A 160 -12.25 -15.07 11.60
N ARG A 161 -10.94 -14.99 11.46
CA ARG A 161 -10.07 -14.10 12.24
C ARG A 161 -9.72 -12.86 11.45
N VAL A 162 -9.52 -11.74 12.15
CA VAL A 162 -9.01 -10.50 11.54
C VAL A 162 -7.51 -10.67 11.24
N ASN A 163 -7.12 -10.45 9.98
CA ASN A 163 -5.73 -10.33 9.61
C ASN A 163 -5.20 -8.98 10.11
N PHE A 164 -4.56 -9.00 11.25
CA PHE A 164 -4.06 -7.79 11.89
C PHE A 164 -2.77 -7.29 11.24
N TRP A 165 -1.89 -8.20 10.85
CA TRP A 165 -0.50 -7.89 10.46
C TRP A 165 -0.33 -7.49 8.98
N GLY A 166 -1.23 -7.93 8.10
CA GLY A 166 -1.22 -7.53 6.70
C GLY A 166 -0.32 -8.37 5.77
N TYR A 167 0.29 -9.45 6.25
CA TYR A 167 1.14 -10.31 5.40
C TYR A 167 0.29 -11.19 4.49
N MET A 168 -0.36 -10.56 3.52
CA MET A 168 -1.14 -11.25 2.52
C MET A 168 -1.27 -10.39 1.26
N TYR A 169 -1.86 -10.97 0.22
CA TYR A 169 -2.23 -10.25 -1.00
C TYR A 169 -3.08 -9.03 -0.66
N GLY A 170 -2.90 -7.96 -1.44
CA GLY A 170 -3.68 -6.74 -1.31
C GLY A 170 -3.63 -5.88 -2.57
N TYR A 171 -4.17 -4.68 -2.45
CA TYR A 171 -4.13 -3.65 -3.49
C TYR A 171 -2.84 -2.85 -3.30
N TYR A 172 -1.77 -3.35 -3.90
CA TYR A 172 -0.40 -2.91 -3.63
C TYR A 172 -0.09 -1.45 -3.99
N PHE A 173 -0.95 -0.78 -4.76
CA PHE A 173 -0.74 0.62 -5.18
C PHE A 173 -1.49 1.62 -4.29
N ALA A 174 -2.32 1.18 -3.35
CA ALA A 174 -3.12 2.04 -2.50
C ALA A 174 -2.62 2.03 -1.05
N PRO A 175 -2.50 3.17 -0.38
CA PRO A 175 -2.31 3.24 1.07
C PRO A 175 -3.53 2.63 1.79
N LYS A 176 -3.27 2.02 2.96
CA LYS A 176 -4.33 1.40 3.73
C LYS A 176 -5.34 2.42 4.22
N ARG A 177 -6.56 2.34 3.69
CA ARG A 177 -7.63 3.30 3.98
C ARG A 177 -7.98 3.38 5.47
N SER A 178 -8.01 2.23 6.16
CA SER A 178 -8.32 2.18 7.59
C SER A 178 -7.18 2.65 8.51
N TYR A 179 -6.02 3.02 7.95
CA TYR A 179 -4.92 3.69 8.67
C TYR A 179 -4.91 5.21 8.43
N CYS A 180 -5.98 5.75 7.88
CA CYS A 180 -6.09 7.18 7.61
C CYS A 180 -7.12 7.85 8.51
N ALA A 181 -6.81 9.05 8.99
CA ALA A 181 -7.71 9.90 9.74
C ALA A 181 -8.64 10.69 8.82
N THR A 182 -8.21 10.95 7.60
CA THR A 182 -8.91 11.77 6.61
C THR A 182 -9.46 10.93 5.46
N ASP A 183 -10.30 11.53 4.61
CA ASP A 183 -10.80 10.90 3.38
C ASP A 183 -9.80 10.98 2.22
N ASP A 184 -8.57 11.41 2.49
CA ASP A 184 -7.48 11.50 1.53
C ASP A 184 -6.25 10.69 1.96
N PRO A 185 -6.27 9.36 1.75
CA PRO A 185 -5.16 8.47 2.11
C PRO A 185 -3.84 8.86 1.45
N GLU A 186 -3.92 9.33 0.21
CA GLU A 186 -2.76 9.74 -0.57
C GLU A 186 -2.05 10.93 0.09
N LYS A 187 -2.81 11.99 0.35
CA LYS A 187 -2.27 13.20 0.99
C LYS A 187 -1.76 12.92 2.40
N GLU A 188 -2.49 12.11 3.17
CA GLU A 188 -2.10 11.79 4.54
C GLU A 188 -0.79 11.01 4.59
N PHE A 189 -0.63 9.97 3.75
CA PHE A 189 0.61 9.22 3.70
C PHE A 189 1.79 10.07 3.22
N LYS A 190 1.60 10.89 2.16
CA LYS A 190 2.63 11.82 1.67
C LYS A 190 3.05 12.83 2.74
N THR A 191 2.09 13.36 3.49
CA THR A 191 2.36 14.29 4.61
C THR A 191 3.19 13.62 5.69
N PHE A 192 2.87 12.39 6.04
CA PHE A 192 3.63 11.61 7.01
C PHE A 192 5.08 11.40 6.56
N ILE A 193 5.32 10.95 5.31
CA ILE A 193 6.67 10.78 4.76
C ILE A 193 7.45 12.10 4.77
N LYS A 194 6.84 13.18 4.26
CA LYS A 194 7.46 14.52 4.26
C LYS A 194 7.90 14.94 5.66
N LYS A 195 7.07 14.73 6.69
CA LYS A 195 7.42 15.06 8.08
C LYS A 195 8.53 14.18 8.64
N LEU A 196 8.59 12.90 8.28
CA LEU A 196 9.71 12.03 8.63
C LEU A 196 11.02 12.57 8.05
N HIS A 197 11.04 12.89 6.76
CA HIS A 197 12.23 13.43 6.09
C HIS A 197 12.66 14.77 6.68
N GLN A 198 11.73 15.68 6.96
CA GLN A 198 12.02 16.94 7.66
C GLN A 198 12.64 16.72 9.05
N ALA A 199 12.32 15.61 9.70
CA ALA A 199 12.91 15.23 10.98
C ALA A 199 14.25 14.47 10.83
N GLY A 200 14.71 14.19 9.61
CA GLY A 200 15.90 13.37 9.32
C GLY A 200 15.69 11.87 9.55
N ILE A 201 14.45 11.39 9.43
CA ILE A 201 14.08 9.98 9.61
C ILE A 201 13.67 9.38 8.27
N ALA A 202 14.32 8.28 7.88
CA ALA A 202 13.97 7.51 6.70
C ALA A 202 12.77 6.59 6.95
N CYS A 203 12.03 6.26 5.88
CA CYS A 203 10.91 5.34 5.93
C CYS A 203 11.15 4.11 5.05
N ILE A 204 11.14 2.93 5.66
CA ILE A 204 11.14 1.64 4.98
C ILE A 204 9.72 1.05 5.10
N MET A 205 9.23 0.40 4.07
CA MET A 205 7.92 -0.24 4.10
C MET A 205 8.02 -1.73 3.82
N GLU A 206 7.37 -2.55 4.64
CA GLU A 206 7.22 -3.97 4.37
C GLU A 206 6.20 -4.21 3.27
N MET A 207 6.60 -4.99 2.27
CA MET A 207 5.76 -5.41 1.16
C MET A 207 5.77 -6.93 1.07
N TYR A 208 4.61 -7.54 1.30
CA TYR A 208 4.46 -8.99 1.18
C TYR A 208 3.87 -9.35 -0.19
N PHE A 209 4.64 -10.07 -1.00
CA PHE A 209 4.17 -10.59 -2.28
C PHE A 209 4.06 -12.11 -2.22
N SER A 210 2.84 -12.62 -2.28
CA SER A 210 2.60 -14.06 -2.34
C SER A 210 3.14 -14.66 -3.65
N ARG A 211 3.32 -15.96 -3.69
CA ARG A 211 3.80 -16.68 -4.87
C ARG A 211 2.91 -16.47 -6.11
N GLU A 212 1.63 -16.21 -5.91
CA GLU A 212 0.66 -15.95 -6.98
C GLU A 212 0.75 -14.51 -7.51
N CYS A 213 1.49 -13.63 -6.84
CA CYS A 213 1.68 -12.26 -7.31
C CYS A 213 2.52 -12.23 -8.59
N ASN A 214 2.05 -11.50 -9.60
CA ASN A 214 2.83 -11.29 -10.81
C ASN A 214 4.10 -10.45 -10.47
N PRO A 215 5.32 -10.94 -10.79
CA PRO A 215 6.55 -10.22 -10.46
C PRO A 215 6.64 -8.81 -11.07
N VAL A 216 6.04 -8.59 -12.24
CA VAL A 216 5.98 -7.26 -12.87
C VAL A 216 5.07 -6.32 -12.06
N THR A 217 3.96 -6.82 -11.54
CA THR A 217 3.08 -6.02 -10.65
C THR A 217 3.81 -5.67 -9.36
N ALA A 218 4.52 -6.62 -8.76
CA ALA A 218 5.32 -6.38 -7.56
C ALA A 218 6.39 -5.30 -7.79
N LEU A 219 7.15 -5.44 -8.89
CA LEU A 219 8.17 -4.45 -9.26
C LEU A 219 7.57 -3.05 -9.46
N ARG A 220 6.48 -2.95 -10.22
CA ARG A 220 5.78 -1.67 -10.46
C ARG A 220 5.23 -1.06 -9.17
N ALA A 221 4.73 -1.87 -8.24
CA ALA A 221 4.28 -1.38 -6.96
C ALA A 221 5.42 -0.75 -6.16
N LEU A 222 6.59 -1.40 -6.06
CA LEU A 222 7.76 -0.85 -5.38
C LEU A 222 8.24 0.46 -6.04
N GLN A 223 8.35 0.49 -7.37
CA GLN A 223 8.69 1.70 -8.12
C GLN A 223 7.68 2.83 -7.83
N PHE A 224 6.38 2.51 -7.81
CA PHE A 224 5.32 3.48 -7.51
C PHE A 224 5.46 4.07 -6.10
N TRP A 225 5.65 3.24 -5.07
CA TRP A 225 5.82 3.73 -3.71
C TRP A 225 7.08 4.60 -3.56
N LYS A 226 8.17 4.25 -4.24
CA LYS A 226 9.38 5.07 -4.25
C LYS A 226 9.16 6.41 -4.93
N LEU A 227 8.65 6.41 -6.17
CA LEU A 227 8.58 7.61 -6.99
C LEU A 227 7.43 8.53 -6.61
N TYR A 228 6.33 7.96 -6.11
CA TYR A 228 5.11 8.70 -5.86
C TYR A 228 4.93 9.07 -4.39
N TYR A 229 5.36 8.19 -3.49
CA TYR A 229 5.26 8.39 -2.05
C TYR A 229 6.59 8.68 -1.36
N HIS A 230 7.69 8.70 -2.08
CA HIS A 230 9.04 8.93 -1.58
C HIS A 230 9.48 7.96 -0.46
N VAL A 231 9.01 6.72 -0.50
CA VAL A 231 9.47 5.68 0.43
C VAL A 231 10.94 5.37 0.15
N ASP A 232 11.77 5.36 1.18
CA ASP A 232 13.24 5.27 1.06
C ASP A 232 13.76 3.86 0.85
N GLY A 233 12.98 2.85 1.24
CA GLY A 233 13.38 1.46 1.12
C GLY A 233 12.24 0.49 1.32
N PHE A 234 12.51 -0.77 1.03
CA PHE A 234 11.50 -1.83 1.12
C PHE A 234 12.08 -3.06 1.79
N HIS A 235 11.31 -3.61 2.73
CA HIS A 235 11.52 -4.96 3.25
C HIS A 235 10.56 -5.89 2.50
N VAL A 236 11.09 -6.58 1.50
CA VAL A 236 10.29 -7.44 0.62
C VAL A 236 10.21 -8.84 1.20
N LEU A 237 8.99 -9.31 1.39
CA LEU A 237 8.65 -10.60 1.98
C LEU A 237 7.85 -11.45 0.99
N GLY A 238 7.90 -12.76 1.15
CA GLY A 238 7.19 -13.72 0.29
C GLY A 238 8.00 -14.11 -0.95
N GLU A 239 7.37 -14.90 -1.83
CA GLU A 239 8.02 -15.54 -2.99
C GLU A 239 7.61 -14.92 -4.34
N GLY A 240 6.79 -13.86 -4.32
CA GLY A 240 6.20 -13.26 -5.55
C GLY A 240 7.18 -12.45 -6.40
N VAL A 241 8.35 -12.10 -5.85
CA VAL A 241 9.38 -11.36 -6.59
C VAL A 241 10.78 -11.79 -6.14
N SER A 242 11.71 -11.93 -7.07
CA SER A 242 13.07 -12.32 -6.74
C SER A 242 13.94 -11.11 -6.41
N ALA A 243 14.85 -11.27 -5.43
CA ALA A 243 15.83 -10.25 -5.09
C ALA A 243 16.68 -9.83 -6.31
N LYS A 244 17.02 -10.78 -7.18
CA LYS A 244 17.77 -10.52 -8.41
C LYS A 244 17.06 -9.52 -9.32
N LEU A 245 15.74 -9.63 -9.49
CA LEU A 245 14.95 -8.69 -10.29
C LEU A 245 15.02 -7.27 -9.71
N LEU A 246 14.92 -7.15 -8.39
CA LEU A 246 14.94 -5.86 -7.69
C LEU A 246 16.32 -5.19 -7.76
N MET A 247 17.39 -5.96 -7.60
CA MET A 247 18.78 -5.45 -7.64
C MET A 247 19.18 -4.89 -9.01
N HIS A 248 18.56 -5.35 -10.09
CA HIS A 248 18.87 -4.90 -11.45
C HIS A 248 17.92 -3.83 -11.97
N ASP A 249 16.96 -3.40 -11.16
CA ASP A 249 16.02 -2.34 -11.55
C ASP A 249 16.65 -0.96 -11.35
N GLY A 250 16.68 -0.16 -12.42
CA GLY A 250 17.31 1.16 -12.41
C GLY A 250 16.61 2.19 -11.51
N VAL A 251 15.32 1.99 -11.20
CA VAL A 251 14.56 2.86 -10.29
C VAL A 251 14.86 2.49 -8.85
N LEU A 252 14.99 1.19 -8.56
CA LEU A 252 15.16 0.68 -7.19
C LEU A 252 16.64 0.55 -6.77
N SER A 253 17.58 0.75 -7.69
CA SER A 253 19.02 0.53 -7.45
C SER A 253 19.62 1.36 -6.32
N ASP A 254 19.07 2.54 -6.05
CA ASP A 254 19.46 3.44 -4.96
C ASP A 254 18.52 3.37 -3.75
N THR A 255 17.49 2.51 -3.79
CA THR A 255 16.67 2.21 -2.62
C THR A 255 17.44 1.30 -1.67
N ARG A 256 17.05 1.31 -0.42
CA ARG A 256 17.58 0.39 0.59
C ARG A 256 16.76 -0.90 0.58
N PRO A 257 17.23 -1.96 -0.11
CA PRO A 257 16.56 -3.24 -0.01
C PRO A 257 16.93 -3.87 1.33
N VAL A 258 15.98 -3.99 2.23
CA VAL A 258 16.05 -4.98 3.29
C VAL A 258 15.32 -6.20 2.74
N SER A 259 16.07 -7.16 2.19
CA SER A 259 15.50 -8.41 1.71
C SER A 259 15.65 -9.48 2.78
N TYR A 260 14.52 -9.90 3.38
CA TYR A 260 14.42 -11.20 4.02
C TYR A 260 13.84 -12.19 3.00
N THR A 261 14.67 -12.58 2.06
CA THR A 261 14.49 -13.91 1.47
C THR A 261 14.96 -14.89 2.53
N HIS A 262 14.17 -15.90 2.85
CA HIS A 262 14.72 -17.14 3.35
C HIS A 262 15.67 -17.66 2.27
N LEU A 263 16.91 -17.19 2.30
CA LEU A 263 18.01 -17.89 1.69
C LEU A 263 18.06 -19.25 2.40
N ARG A 264 17.46 -20.25 1.78
CA ARG A 264 17.83 -21.62 2.08
C ARG A 264 19.35 -21.62 1.93
N ALA A 265 20.04 -22.02 3.00
CA ALA A 265 21.49 -22.11 3.09
C ALA A 265 22.07 -23.19 2.15
N HIS A 266 21.73 -23.16 0.87
CA HIS A 266 22.14 -24.12 -0.16
C HIS A 266 22.65 -23.46 -1.45
N GLU A 267 22.90 -22.15 -1.45
CA GLU A 267 23.61 -21.49 -2.57
C GLU A 267 24.87 -20.78 -2.06
N THR A 268 25.73 -21.55 -1.48
CA THR A 268 27.17 -21.22 -1.40
C THR A 268 27.91 -22.07 -2.38
#